data_ccc4dd945ebf60571f79f638c6b967bd
#
_entry.id   ccc4dd945ebf60571f79f638c6b967bd
#
_cell.length_a   1.000
_cell.length_b   1.000
_cell.length_c   1.000
_cell.angle_alpha   90.00
_cell.angle_beta   90.00
_cell.angle_gamma   90.00
#
_symmetry.space_group_name_H-M   'P 1'
#
loop_
_entity.id
_entity.type
_entity.pdbx_description
1 polymer ?
#
loop_
_entity_poly.entity_id
_entity_poly.type
_entity_poly.pdbx_seq_one_letter_code
_entity_poly.pdbx_strand_id
1 'polypeptide(L)'
;PNWRFVTPLARDDIAPLRIMSFDIECYSSTGAFPDPRNPADVIFQIGMTTKAFGQEGFIDRKCLCLKETAGPDVESFETEAALLEAFQKYLQKIDPDILTGWNIFGFDLEFLHMRATRTGASTVWGRLKDCPIEEVTVKNLSSSALGNNELKMTPMKGRYVFDLFQDVKREHKLESYSLNNVSKHFLKDQKNDMPVKEIFSRFREGDPARLGEVAEYCIKDTELPHALM
;
A
#
# COMPACT_ATOMS: atom_id res chain seq x y z
N PRO A 1 -27.35 11.71 5.51
CA PRO A 1 -27.81 12.62 6.54
C PRO A 1 -27.84 14.06 6.01
N ASN A 2 -28.84 14.83 6.47
CA ASN A 2 -28.91 16.23 6.08
C ASN A 2 -28.04 17.04 7.06
N TRP A 3 -27.09 17.82 6.54
CA TRP A 3 -26.18 18.64 7.33
C TRP A 3 -26.87 19.59 8.32
N ARG A 4 -28.12 19.98 8.06
CA ARG A 4 -28.93 20.83 8.95
C ARG A 4 -29.24 20.20 10.30
N PHE A 5 -29.09 18.88 10.42
CA PHE A 5 -29.25 18.13 11.68
C PHE A 5 -27.94 17.79 12.35
N VAL A 6 -26.81 18.29 11.81
CA VAL A 6 -25.49 18.13 12.43
C VAL A 6 -25.27 19.27 13.41
N THR A 7 -25.11 18.94 14.68
CA THR A 7 -24.79 19.90 15.73
C THR A 7 -23.38 19.66 16.25
N PRO A 8 -22.60 20.72 16.53
CA PRO A 8 -21.28 20.57 17.12
C PRO A 8 -21.36 19.91 18.50
N LEU A 9 -20.42 19.02 18.79
CA LEU A 9 -20.19 18.50 20.13
C LEU A 9 -18.99 19.21 20.72
N ALA A 10 -19.07 19.63 21.99
CA ALA A 10 -17.96 20.17 22.74
C ALA A 10 -17.06 19.01 23.21
N ARG A 11 -16.22 18.50 22.32
CA ARG A 11 -15.27 17.40 22.56
C ARG A 11 -13.96 17.74 21.89
N ASP A 12 -12.85 17.52 22.63
CA ASP A 12 -11.47 17.75 22.15
C ASP A 12 -10.75 16.44 21.84
N ASP A 13 -11.40 15.29 22.08
CA ASP A 13 -10.84 13.98 21.77
C ASP A 13 -10.86 13.69 20.26
N ILE A 14 -9.78 13.10 19.79
CA ILE A 14 -9.65 12.64 18.40
C ILE A 14 -10.31 11.26 18.30
N ALA A 15 -11.14 11.06 17.26
CA ALA A 15 -11.72 9.75 16.97
C ALA A 15 -10.61 8.72 16.76
N PRO A 16 -10.82 7.45 17.17
CA PRO A 16 -9.85 6.37 16.96
C PRO A 16 -9.85 5.94 15.48
N LEU A 17 -9.31 6.82 14.60
CA LEU A 17 -9.22 6.57 13.17
C LEU A 17 -8.42 5.29 12.91
N ARG A 18 -8.93 4.45 12.00
CA ARG A 18 -8.20 3.29 11.51
C ARG A 18 -7.27 3.71 10.38
N ILE A 19 -5.98 3.48 10.58
CA ILE A 19 -4.94 3.79 9.60
C ILE A 19 -4.41 2.46 9.07
N MET A 20 -4.54 2.23 7.77
CA MET A 20 -3.97 1.08 7.09
C MET A 20 -2.79 1.53 6.24
N SER A 21 -1.63 0.94 6.50
CA SER A 21 -0.48 1.02 5.61
C SER A 21 -0.45 -0.22 4.72
N PHE A 22 -0.12 -0.03 3.44
CA PHE A 22 0.00 -1.13 2.48
C PHE A 22 1.21 -0.93 1.58
N ASP A 23 1.68 -2.04 1.02
CA ASP A 23 2.78 -2.13 0.06
C ASP A 23 2.53 -3.28 -0.90
N ILE A 24 3.08 -3.24 -2.12
CA ILE A 24 2.93 -4.30 -3.11
C ILE A 24 4.27 -4.84 -3.59
N GLU A 25 4.35 -6.15 -3.77
CA GLU A 25 5.45 -6.80 -4.45
C GLU A 25 5.04 -7.22 -5.85
N CYS A 26 5.79 -6.74 -6.84
CA CYS A 26 5.52 -6.98 -8.25
C CYS A 26 6.62 -7.83 -8.87
N TYR A 27 6.23 -8.77 -9.73
CA TYR A 27 7.17 -9.53 -10.57
C TYR A 27 7.36 -8.84 -11.91
N SER A 28 8.59 -8.80 -12.40
CA SER A 28 8.90 -8.40 -13.77
C SER A 28 9.38 -9.58 -14.58
N SER A 29 8.72 -9.85 -15.67
CA SER A 29 9.06 -10.94 -16.61
C SER A 29 10.34 -10.67 -17.41
N THR A 30 10.72 -9.39 -17.53
CA THR A 30 11.91 -8.95 -18.27
C THR A 30 13.13 -8.74 -17.37
N GLY A 31 12.93 -8.69 -16.05
CA GLY A 31 13.95 -8.33 -15.07
C GLY A 31 14.24 -6.82 -14.97
N ALA A 32 13.54 -6.00 -15.77
CA ALA A 32 13.53 -4.54 -15.64
C ALA A 32 12.54 -4.11 -14.55
N PHE A 33 12.30 -2.80 -14.43
CA PHE A 33 11.25 -2.29 -13.55
C PHE A 33 9.87 -2.81 -14.01
N PRO A 34 9.01 -3.33 -13.13
CA PRO A 34 7.72 -3.89 -13.51
C PRO A 34 6.82 -2.88 -14.23
N ASP A 35 6.16 -3.30 -15.31
CA ASP A 35 5.21 -2.50 -16.08
C ASP A 35 3.80 -3.10 -15.98
N PRO A 36 2.82 -2.42 -15.37
CA PRO A 36 1.46 -2.95 -15.20
C PRO A 36 0.74 -3.21 -16.54
N ARG A 37 1.21 -2.63 -17.65
CA ARG A 37 0.71 -2.87 -19.00
C ARG A 37 1.19 -4.20 -19.58
N ASN A 38 2.31 -4.72 -19.08
CA ASN A 38 2.80 -6.03 -19.48
C ASN A 38 1.96 -7.13 -18.81
N PRO A 39 1.28 -8.01 -19.57
CA PRO A 39 0.45 -9.07 -18.97
C PRO A 39 1.24 -10.05 -18.09
N ALA A 40 2.53 -10.22 -18.35
CA ALA A 40 3.41 -11.12 -17.61
C ALA A 40 4.01 -10.50 -16.34
N ASP A 41 3.88 -9.19 -16.15
CA ASP A 41 4.28 -8.50 -14.94
C ASP A 41 3.08 -8.41 -13.99
N VAL A 42 3.15 -9.11 -12.87
CA VAL A 42 2.00 -9.31 -11.97
C VAL A 42 2.28 -8.81 -10.57
N ILE A 43 1.22 -8.41 -9.86
CA ILE A 43 1.27 -8.25 -8.41
C ILE A 43 1.21 -9.66 -7.81
N PHE A 44 2.20 -10.00 -7.00
CA PHE A 44 2.21 -11.31 -6.38
C PHE A 44 2.10 -11.28 -4.85
N GLN A 45 2.30 -10.11 -4.22
CA GLN A 45 1.98 -9.91 -2.81
C GLN A 45 1.43 -8.51 -2.56
N ILE A 46 0.48 -8.40 -1.62
CA ILE A 46 -0.03 -7.15 -1.07
C ILE A 46 0.04 -7.26 0.44
N GLY A 47 1.00 -6.57 1.04
CA GLY A 47 1.15 -6.45 2.48
C GLY A 47 0.26 -5.33 3.04
N MET A 48 -0.32 -5.57 4.22
CA MET A 48 -1.18 -4.60 4.90
C MET A 48 -1.04 -4.71 6.40
N THR A 49 -0.92 -3.58 7.07
CA THR A 49 -1.01 -3.48 8.53
C THR A 49 -1.96 -2.36 8.93
N THR A 50 -2.73 -2.57 10.00
CA THR A 50 -3.72 -1.59 10.46
C THR A 50 -3.53 -1.26 11.93
N LYS A 51 -3.54 0.03 12.26
CA LYS A 51 -3.56 0.56 13.63
C LYS A 51 -4.77 1.47 13.86
N ALA A 52 -5.20 1.59 15.11
CA ALA A 52 -6.05 2.70 15.52
C ALA A 52 -5.17 3.86 15.97
N PHE A 53 -5.55 5.08 15.58
CA PHE A 53 -4.84 6.30 16.00
C PHE A 53 -4.78 6.39 17.55
N GLY A 54 -3.61 6.67 18.08
CA GLY A 54 -3.38 6.79 19.53
C GLY A 54 -3.38 5.46 20.31
N GLN A 55 -3.43 4.32 19.65
CA GLN A 55 -3.33 3.00 20.29
C GLN A 55 -2.02 2.30 19.94
N GLU A 56 -1.48 1.55 20.90
CA GLU A 56 -0.33 0.68 20.67
C GLU A 56 -0.77 -0.63 20.00
N GLY A 57 0.14 -1.23 19.23
CA GLY A 57 -0.10 -2.50 18.55
C GLY A 57 -0.89 -2.39 17.25
N PHE A 58 -0.91 -3.49 16.49
CA PHE A 58 -1.67 -3.60 15.24
C PHE A 58 -3.04 -4.22 15.53
N ILE A 59 -4.09 -3.66 14.92
CA ILE A 59 -5.43 -4.27 14.90
C ILE A 59 -5.41 -5.52 14.03
N ASP A 60 -4.71 -5.45 12.91
CA ASP A 60 -4.62 -6.55 11.95
C ASP A 60 -3.33 -6.44 11.13
N ARG A 61 -2.83 -7.59 10.69
CA ARG A 61 -1.67 -7.77 9.81
C ARG A 61 -2.05 -8.80 8.76
N LYS A 62 -1.76 -8.55 7.51
CA LYS A 62 -2.13 -9.45 6.43
C LYS A 62 -1.20 -9.30 5.22
N CYS A 63 -0.87 -10.42 4.60
CA CYS A 63 -0.27 -10.46 3.27
C CYS A 63 -1.12 -11.35 2.37
N LEU A 64 -1.65 -10.78 1.30
CA LEU A 64 -2.34 -11.51 0.25
C LEU A 64 -1.30 -11.93 -0.79
N CYS A 65 -1.24 -13.21 -1.13
CA CYS A 65 -0.17 -13.76 -1.94
C CYS A 65 -0.70 -14.52 -3.15
N LEU A 66 -0.11 -14.28 -4.32
CA LEU A 66 -0.28 -15.10 -5.50
C LEU A 66 0.61 -16.33 -5.40
N LYS A 67 0.07 -17.51 -5.55
CA LYS A 67 0.63 -18.83 -5.26
C LYS A 67 0.64 -19.18 -3.77
N GLU A 68 0.78 -20.47 -3.50
CA GLU A 68 0.92 -20.98 -2.15
C GLU A 68 2.13 -20.34 -1.45
N THR A 69 1.88 -19.78 -0.28
CA THR A 69 2.88 -19.03 0.49
C THR A 69 2.73 -19.38 1.96
N ALA A 70 3.83 -19.71 2.63
CA ALA A 70 3.82 -20.06 4.05
C ALA A 70 3.87 -18.78 4.91
N GLY A 71 3.18 -18.80 6.06
CA GLY A 71 3.25 -17.72 7.05
C GLY A 71 1.96 -17.55 7.85
N PRO A 72 2.03 -16.99 9.06
CA PRO A 72 0.86 -16.86 9.93
C PRO A 72 -0.14 -15.80 9.44
N ASP A 73 0.35 -14.73 8.81
CA ASP A 73 -0.45 -13.59 8.35
C ASP A 73 -0.74 -13.64 6.85
N VAL A 74 -0.56 -14.81 6.22
CA VAL A 74 -0.66 -15.01 4.77
C VAL A 74 -2.02 -15.59 4.37
N GLU A 75 -2.49 -15.17 3.20
CA GLU A 75 -3.61 -15.77 2.48
C GLU A 75 -3.26 -15.92 1.01
N SER A 76 -3.31 -17.14 0.50
CA SER A 76 -2.83 -17.48 -0.84
C SER A 76 -3.95 -17.60 -1.86
N PHE A 77 -3.69 -17.17 -3.09
CA PHE A 77 -4.63 -17.19 -4.22
C PHE A 77 -3.97 -17.80 -5.46
N GLU A 78 -4.77 -18.45 -6.28
CA GLU A 78 -4.31 -19.09 -7.52
C GLU A 78 -4.18 -18.10 -8.68
N THR A 79 -4.90 -16.99 -8.64
CA THR A 79 -4.92 -15.99 -9.72
C THR A 79 -4.75 -14.58 -9.16
N GLU A 80 -4.14 -13.70 -9.96
CA GLU A 80 -4.00 -12.28 -9.61
C GLU A 80 -5.37 -11.60 -9.46
N ALA A 81 -6.37 -11.98 -10.29
CA ALA A 81 -7.72 -11.47 -10.14
C ALA A 81 -8.31 -11.77 -8.77
N ALA A 82 -8.17 -13.03 -8.28
CA ALA A 82 -8.65 -13.42 -6.96
C ALA A 82 -7.93 -12.69 -5.83
N LEU A 83 -6.62 -12.47 -5.97
CA LEU A 83 -5.82 -11.69 -5.03
C LEU A 83 -6.31 -10.24 -4.96
N LEU A 84 -6.55 -9.60 -6.10
CA LEU A 84 -7.03 -8.21 -6.17
C LEU A 84 -8.48 -8.06 -5.66
N GLU A 85 -9.33 -9.04 -5.93
CA GLU A 85 -10.67 -9.10 -5.32
C GLU A 85 -10.63 -9.28 -3.79
N ALA A 86 -9.67 -10.07 -3.30
CA ALA A 86 -9.45 -10.24 -1.87
C ALA A 86 -8.97 -8.93 -1.23
N PHE A 87 -8.10 -8.16 -1.88
CA PHE A 87 -7.70 -6.83 -1.43
C PHE A 87 -8.88 -5.89 -1.28
N GLN A 88 -9.76 -5.83 -2.26
CA GLN A 88 -10.99 -5.02 -2.19
C GLN A 88 -11.90 -5.45 -1.03
N LYS A 89 -12.11 -6.77 -0.86
CA LYS A 89 -12.91 -7.30 0.26
C LYS A 89 -12.28 -7.01 1.62
N TYR A 90 -10.94 -7.07 1.69
CA TYR A 90 -10.19 -6.74 2.90
C TYR A 90 -10.34 -5.27 3.27
N LEU A 91 -10.23 -4.35 2.31
CA LEU A 91 -10.50 -2.92 2.52
C LEU A 91 -11.91 -2.66 3.05
N GLN A 92 -12.90 -3.41 2.57
CA GLN A 92 -14.28 -3.30 3.06
C GLN A 92 -14.46 -3.86 4.48
N LYS A 93 -13.80 -4.99 4.78
CA LYS A 93 -13.85 -5.65 6.10
C LYS A 93 -13.21 -4.82 7.19
N ILE A 94 -12.01 -4.33 6.95
CA ILE A 94 -11.23 -3.53 7.92
C ILE A 94 -11.77 -2.12 8.01
N ASP A 95 -12.28 -1.58 6.90
CA ASP A 95 -12.84 -0.25 6.74
C ASP A 95 -11.93 0.86 7.29
N PRO A 96 -10.69 1.02 6.78
CA PRO A 96 -9.79 2.06 7.22
C PRO A 96 -10.32 3.45 6.86
N ASP A 97 -10.09 4.43 7.74
CA ASP A 97 -10.34 5.85 7.48
C ASP A 97 -9.26 6.45 6.60
N ILE A 98 -8.02 6.02 6.84
CA ILE A 98 -6.81 6.49 6.16
C ILE A 98 -6.10 5.29 5.53
N LEU A 99 -5.78 5.40 4.24
CA LEU A 99 -4.80 4.55 3.57
C LEU A 99 -3.49 5.31 3.45
N THR A 100 -2.39 4.63 3.78
CA THR A 100 -1.05 5.17 3.65
C THR A 100 -0.06 4.10 3.18
N GLY A 101 1.16 4.50 2.95
CA GLY A 101 2.28 3.67 2.58
C GLY A 101 3.47 4.54 2.17
N TRP A 102 4.48 3.92 1.57
CA TRP A 102 5.69 4.60 1.15
C TRP A 102 5.76 4.73 -0.36
N ASN A 103 5.67 5.96 -0.87
CA ASN A 103 5.69 6.29 -2.31
C ASN A 103 4.53 5.66 -3.11
N ILE A 104 3.40 5.47 -2.46
CA ILE A 104 2.22 4.85 -3.07
C ILE A 104 1.62 5.66 -4.22
N PHE A 105 1.84 6.99 -4.25
CA PHE A 105 1.48 7.85 -5.38
C PHE A 105 2.48 7.77 -6.54
N GLY A 106 3.68 7.26 -6.29
CA GLY A 106 4.70 7.06 -7.32
C GLY A 106 4.58 5.72 -8.05
N PHE A 107 3.99 4.70 -7.40
CA PHE A 107 4.00 3.35 -7.95
C PHE A 107 2.74 2.53 -7.62
N ASP A 108 2.47 2.23 -6.35
CA ASP A 108 1.56 1.16 -5.91
C ASP A 108 0.13 1.35 -6.40
N LEU A 109 -0.44 2.54 -6.25
CA LEU A 109 -1.85 2.81 -6.57
C LEU A 109 -2.13 2.72 -8.07
N GLU A 110 -1.22 3.23 -8.90
CA GLU A 110 -1.37 3.09 -10.36
C GLU A 110 -1.26 1.62 -10.76
N PHE A 111 -0.25 0.92 -10.24
CA PHE A 111 -0.03 -0.48 -10.57
C PHE A 111 -1.23 -1.34 -10.17
N LEU A 112 -1.73 -1.20 -8.94
CA LEU A 112 -2.94 -1.86 -8.45
C LEU A 112 -4.15 -1.59 -9.34
N HIS A 113 -4.41 -0.31 -9.66
CA HIS A 113 -5.56 0.06 -10.48
C HIS A 113 -5.49 -0.53 -11.89
N MET A 114 -4.33 -0.43 -12.54
CA MET A 114 -4.15 -0.97 -13.89
C MET A 114 -4.27 -2.49 -13.92
N ARG A 115 -3.72 -3.19 -12.92
CA ARG A 115 -3.86 -4.64 -12.81
C ARG A 115 -5.29 -5.08 -12.50
N ALA A 116 -5.99 -4.38 -11.59
CA ALA A 116 -7.40 -4.64 -11.30
C ALA A 116 -8.26 -4.47 -12.56
N THR A 117 -8.10 -3.36 -13.28
CA THR A 117 -8.81 -3.11 -14.53
C THR A 117 -8.53 -4.17 -15.58
N ARG A 118 -7.27 -4.59 -15.72
CA ARG A 118 -6.85 -5.60 -16.69
C ARG A 118 -7.40 -6.99 -16.38
N THR A 119 -7.45 -7.37 -15.12
CA THR A 119 -7.92 -8.69 -14.67
C THR A 119 -9.43 -8.75 -14.50
N GLY A 120 -10.12 -7.61 -14.59
CA GLY A 120 -11.55 -7.49 -14.34
C GLY A 120 -11.91 -7.51 -12.85
N ALA A 121 -10.92 -7.35 -11.96
CA ALA A 121 -11.15 -7.24 -10.54
C ALA A 121 -11.78 -5.88 -10.18
N SER A 122 -12.52 -5.84 -9.07
CA SER A 122 -13.22 -4.64 -8.63
C SER A 122 -12.25 -3.52 -8.21
N THR A 123 -12.54 -2.29 -8.67
CA THR A 123 -11.86 -1.05 -8.25
C THR A 123 -12.68 -0.22 -7.26
N VAL A 124 -13.70 -0.82 -6.62
CA VAL A 124 -14.51 -0.18 -5.57
C VAL A 124 -13.76 -0.22 -4.24
N TRP A 125 -12.72 0.63 -4.10
CA TRP A 125 -11.86 0.66 -2.91
C TRP A 125 -12.30 1.74 -1.90
N GLY A 126 -13.20 2.63 -2.29
CA GLY A 126 -13.82 3.61 -1.38
C GLY A 126 -14.92 3.01 -0.51
N ARG A 127 -15.56 3.86 0.31
CA ARG A 127 -16.70 3.49 1.15
C ARG A 127 -18.05 3.51 0.41
N LEU A 128 -18.10 4.21 -0.73
CA LEU A 128 -19.31 4.25 -1.56
C LEU A 128 -19.30 3.04 -2.50
N LYS A 129 -20.26 2.15 -2.32
CA LYS A 129 -20.31 0.83 -2.96
C LYS A 129 -20.43 0.88 -4.49
N ASP A 130 -21.06 1.90 -5.04
CA ASP A 130 -21.31 2.02 -6.49
C ASP A 130 -20.39 3.06 -7.14
N CYS A 131 -19.19 3.23 -6.58
CA CYS A 131 -18.23 4.21 -7.04
C CYS A 131 -16.86 3.54 -7.30
N PRO A 132 -16.69 2.82 -8.41
CA PRO A 132 -15.39 2.30 -8.81
C PRO A 132 -14.45 3.47 -9.12
N ILE A 133 -13.15 3.21 -9.02
CA ILE A 133 -12.13 4.11 -9.52
C ILE A 133 -12.04 3.88 -11.03
N GLU A 134 -12.47 4.87 -11.82
CA GLU A 134 -12.50 4.76 -13.28
C GLU A 134 -11.12 5.00 -13.87
N GLU A 135 -10.40 5.98 -13.30
CA GLU A 135 -9.07 6.37 -13.77
C GLU A 135 -8.15 6.85 -12.63
N VAL A 136 -6.87 6.78 -12.89
CA VAL A 136 -5.82 7.37 -12.04
C VAL A 136 -5.71 8.85 -12.36
N THR A 137 -5.85 9.69 -11.35
CA THR A 137 -5.67 11.14 -11.49
C THR A 137 -4.19 11.48 -11.37
N VAL A 138 -3.62 12.09 -12.42
CA VAL A 138 -2.23 12.53 -12.41
C VAL A 138 -2.15 14.00 -11.98
N LYS A 139 -1.37 14.28 -10.93
CA LYS A 139 -1.07 15.65 -10.49
C LYS A 139 0.43 15.90 -10.62
N ASN A 140 0.77 16.92 -11.41
CA ASN A 140 2.14 17.40 -11.53
C ASN A 140 2.39 18.50 -10.50
N LEU A 141 3.28 18.23 -9.54
CA LEU A 141 3.75 19.22 -8.56
C LEU A 141 5.15 19.65 -8.94
N SER A 142 5.30 20.94 -9.18
CA SER A 142 6.61 21.56 -9.46
C SER A 142 6.89 22.61 -8.40
N SER A 143 8.01 22.47 -7.72
CA SER A 143 8.50 23.47 -6.76
C SER A 143 10.03 23.52 -6.76
N SER A 144 10.58 24.70 -6.42
CA SER A 144 12.03 24.87 -6.29
C SER A 144 12.66 23.98 -5.21
N ALA A 145 11.87 23.59 -4.20
CA ALA A 145 12.34 22.76 -3.08
C ALA A 145 12.25 21.26 -3.37
N LEU A 146 11.20 20.80 -4.06
CA LEU A 146 10.90 19.38 -4.25
C LEU A 146 11.16 18.90 -5.68
N GLY A 147 11.50 19.82 -6.62
CA GLY A 147 11.61 19.52 -8.04
C GLY A 147 10.24 19.19 -8.68
N ASN A 148 10.29 18.46 -9.78
CA ASN A 148 9.10 17.98 -10.46
C ASN A 148 8.71 16.60 -9.92
N ASN A 149 7.49 16.47 -9.43
CA ASN A 149 6.92 15.21 -8.96
C ASN A 149 5.60 14.96 -9.68
N GLU A 150 5.44 13.76 -10.18
CA GLU A 150 4.19 13.27 -10.75
C GLU A 150 3.52 12.36 -9.70
N LEU A 151 2.36 12.76 -9.23
CA LEU A 151 1.58 12.00 -8.26
C LEU A 151 0.42 11.32 -8.97
N LYS A 152 0.35 10.00 -8.88
CA LYS A 152 -0.67 9.15 -9.49
C LYS A 152 -1.65 8.71 -8.40
N MET A 153 -2.76 9.41 -8.33
CA MET A 153 -3.73 9.28 -7.25
C MET A 153 -4.96 8.49 -7.70
N THR A 154 -5.44 7.60 -6.85
CA THR A 154 -6.71 6.91 -7.02
C THR A 154 -7.72 7.50 -6.01
N PRO A 155 -8.69 8.32 -6.45
CA PRO A 155 -9.62 8.96 -5.54
C PRO A 155 -10.58 7.92 -4.92
N MET A 156 -10.43 7.66 -3.64
CA MET A 156 -11.25 6.72 -2.87
C MET A 156 -12.32 7.46 -2.07
N LYS A 157 -13.54 7.53 -2.59
CA LYS A 157 -14.62 8.26 -1.93
C LYS A 157 -14.92 7.72 -0.53
N GLY A 158 -14.81 8.60 0.48
CA GLY A 158 -15.02 8.26 1.89
C GLY A 158 -13.79 7.73 2.63
N ARG A 159 -12.62 7.68 2.00
CA ARG A 159 -11.33 7.40 2.63
C ARG A 159 -10.34 8.52 2.33
N TYR A 160 -9.45 8.79 3.25
CA TYR A 160 -8.30 9.66 3.01
C TYR A 160 -7.10 8.81 2.57
N VAL A 161 -6.46 9.21 1.48
CA VAL A 161 -5.25 8.55 0.99
C VAL A 161 -4.07 9.48 1.20
N PHE A 162 -3.05 9.01 1.89
CA PHE A 162 -1.90 9.81 2.31
C PHE A 162 -0.59 9.08 1.98
N ASP A 163 0.27 9.71 1.23
CA ASP A 163 1.59 9.17 0.90
C ASP A 163 2.66 9.77 1.82
N LEU A 164 3.14 8.97 2.76
CA LEU A 164 4.11 9.42 3.76
C LEU A 164 5.45 9.85 3.14
N PHE A 165 5.85 9.24 2.01
CA PHE A 165 7.06 9.66 1.27
C PHE A 165 7.01 11.12 0.88
N GLN A 166 5.87 11.62 0.41
CA GLN A 166 5.71 13.01 -0.02
C GLN A 166 5.81 13.98 1.16
N ASP A 167 5.29 13.57 2.32
CA ASP A 167 5.33 14.36 3.54
C ASP A 167 6.75 14.48 4.09
N VAL A 168 7.43 13.35 4.23
CA VAL A 168 8.84 13.32 4.67
C VAL A 168 9.72 14.12 3.71
N LYS A 169 9.52 14.00 2.40
CA LYS A 169 10.29 14.75 1.40
C LYS A 169 10.05 16.25 1.48
N ARG A 170 8.85 16.68 1.87
CA ARG A 170 8.50 18.10 2.04
C ARG A 170 9.12 18.70 3.30
N GLU A 171 9.06 17.95 4.40
CA GLU A 171 9.43 18.47 5.73
C GLU A 171 10.93 18.28 6.05
N HIS A 172 11.61 17.33 5.43
CA HIS A 172 12.97 16.96 5.75
C HIS A 172 13.89 16.92 4.52
N LYS A 173 15.14 17.41 4.70
CA LYS A 173 16.20 17.29 3.69
C LYS A 173 17.10 16.12 4.06
N LEU A 174 16.99 15.03 3.31
CA LEU A 174 17.77 13.81 3.50
C LEU A 174 18.58 13.50 2.24
N GLU A 175 19.68 12.78 2.38
CA GLU A 175 20.52 12.32 1.25
C GLU A 175 19.78 11.29 0.40
N SER A 176 18.92 10.48 1.01
CA SER A 176 18.10 9.48 0.33
C SER A 176 16.74 9.36 1.01
N TYR A 177 15.71 9.19 0.20
CA TYR A 177 14.33 9.02 0.64
C TYR A 177 13.84 7.57 0.45
N SER A 178 14.73 6.58 0.37
CA SER A 178 14.29 5.19 0.47
C SER A 178 13.73 4.92 1.87
N LEU A 179 12.71 4.05 1.97
CA LEU A 179 12.08 3.71 3.25
C LEU A 179 13.12 3.25 4.28
N ASN A 180 14.10 2.45 3.86
CA ASN A 180 15.17 1.97 4.73
C ASN A 180 16.03 3.11 5.29
N ASN A 181 16.45 4.07 4.43
CA ASN A 181 17.25 5.20 4.89
C ASN A 181 16.48 6.14 5.82
N VAL A 182 15.22 6.38 5.53
CA VAL A 182 14.36 7.23 6.37
C VAL A 182 14.09 6.56 7.72
N SER A 183 13.77 5.27 7.72
CA SER A 183 13.57 4.50 8.96
C SER A 183 14.84 4.45 9.80
N LYS A 184 16.01 4.24 9.19
CA LYS A 184 17.30 4.31 9.89
C LYS A 184 17.55 5.68 10.51
N HIS A 185 17.20 6.74 9.79
CA HIS A 185 17.41 8.12 10.27
C HIS A 185 16.55 8.45 11.49
N PHE A 186 15.25 8.16 11.44
CA PHE A 186 14.29 8.56 12.47
C PHE A 186 14.08 7.51 13.56
N LEU A 187 14.01 6.23 13.19
CA LEU A 187 13.64 5.15 14.11
C LEU A 187 14.86 4.42 14.68
N LYS A 188 16.06 4.65 14.09
CA LYS A 188 17.26 3.84 14.35
C LYS A 188 17.04 2.34 14.10
N ASP A 189 15.98 2.03 13.39
CA ASP A 189 15.60 0.71 12.91
C ASP A 189 15.93 0.59 11.42
N GLN A 190 16.35 -0.59 11.00
CA GLN A 190 16.58 -0.89 9.59
C GLN A 190 16.08 -2.30 9.32
N LYS A 191 15.39 -2.44 8.20
CA LYS A 191 15.06 -3.76 7.68
C LYS A 191 16.30 -4.37 7.01
N ASN A 192 16.33 -5.69 6.93
CA ASN A 192 17.24 -6.36 6.02
C ASN A 192 16.69 -6.18 4.60
N ASP A 193 17.39 -5.40 3.77
CA ASP A 193 16.98 -5.23 2.37
C ASP A 193 17.06 -6.56 1.64
N MET A 194 15.98 -6.91 0.93
CA MET A 194 15.97 -8.05 0.02
C MET A 194 16.19 -7.52 -1.41
N PRO A 195 17.27 -7.96 -2.09
CA PRO A 195 17.53 -7.51 -3.46
C PRO A 195 16.36 -7.88 -4.40
N VAL A 196 15.96 -6.95 -5.26
CA VAL A 196 14.84 -7.16 -6.21
C VAL A 196 15.01 -8.43 -7.06
N LYS A 197 16.25 -8.73 -7.47
CA LYS A 197 16.57 -9.97 -8.22
C LYS A 197 16.27 -11.23 -7.42
N GLU A 198 16.45 -11.18 -6.12
CA GLU A 198 16.13 -12.30 -5.22
C GLU A 198 14.61 -12.44 -5.06
N ILE A 199 13.87 -11.35 -4.90
CA ILE A 199 12.40 -11.33 -4.88
C ILE A 199 11.85 -11.99 -6.14
N PHE A 200 12.35 -11.60 -7.33
CA PHE A 200 11.94 -12.20 -8.61
C PHE A 200 12.30 -13.69 -8.72
N SER A 201 13.47 -14.10 -8.20
CA SER A 201 13.88 -15.50 -8.19
C SER A 201 12.94 -16.35 -7.35
N ARG A 202 12.63 -15.90 -6.15
CA ARG A 202 11.72 -16.58 -5.21
C ARG A 202 10.32 -16.74 -5.79
N PHE A 203 9.81 -15.70 -6.46
CA PHE A 203 8.51 -15.79 -7.14
C PHE A 203 8.52 -16.81 -8.28
N ARG A 204 9.57 -16.88 -9.09
CA ARG A 204 9.70 -17.87 -10.18
C ARG A 204 9.80 -19.29 -9.65
N GLU A 205 10.59 -19.50 -8.62
CA GLU A 205 10.78 -20.80 -7.98
C GLU A 205 9.48 -21.31 -7.37
N GLY A 206 8.67 -20.42 -6.78
CA GLY A 206 7.37 -20.76 -6.21
C GLY A 206 7.44 -21.63 -4.97
N ASP A 207 8.58 -21.63 -4.25
CA ASP A 207 8.72 -22.31 -2.97
C ASP A 207 7.92 -21.57 -1.89
N PRO A 208 6.95 -22.23 -1.22
CA PRO A 208 6.08 -21.54 -0.25
C PRO A 208 6.81 -20.91 0.93
N ALA A 209 7.90 -21.54 1.42
CA ALA A 209 8.66 -21.00 2.54
C ALA A 209 9.43 -19.75 2.13
N ARG A 210 10.07 -19.77 0.95
CA ARG A 210 10.79 -18.62 0.42
C ARG A 210 9.87 -17.47 0.05
N LEU A 211 8.66 -17.77 -0.45
CA LEU A 211 7.63 -16.75 -0.66
C LEU A 211 7.13 -16.17 0.67
N GLY A 212 7.10 -16.98 1.74
CA GLY A 212 6.80 -16.55 3.09
C GLY A 212 7.79 -15.51 3.62
N GLU A 213 9.09 -15.68 3.35
CA GLU A 213 10.10 -14.68 3.72
C GLU A 213 9.90 -13.35 2.96
N VAL A 214 9.42 -13.38 1.70
CA VAL A 214 9.05 -12.16 0.97
C VAL A 214 7.79 -11.53 1.58
N ALA A 215 6.83 -12.34 2.04
CA ALA A 215 5.62 -11.83 2.69
C ALA A 215 5.93 -11.14 4.03
N GLU A 216 6.84 -11.70 4.83
CA GLU A 216 7.33 -11.04 6.05
C GLU A 216 8.03 -9.71 5.74
N TYR A 217 8.84 -9.69 4.68
CA TYR A 217 9.49 -8.47 4.20
C TYR A 217 8.45 -7.42 3.77
N CYS A 218 7.46 -7.79 2.95
CA CYS A 218 6.37 -6.92 2.52
C CYS A 218 5.56 -6.37 3.70
N ILE A 219 5.22 -7.21 4.70
CA ILE A 219 4.56 -6.76 5.94
C ILE A 219 5.43 -5.75 6.69
N LYS A 220 6.74 -6.01 6.81
CA LYS A 220 7.65 -5.07 7.50
C LYS A 220 7.66 -3.70 6.82
N ASP A 221 7.59 -3.66 5.49
CA ASP A 221 7.50 -2.40 4.73
C ASP A 221 6.20 -1.64 5.00
N THR A 222 5.14 -2.30 5.42
CA THR A 222 3.91 -1.64 5.87
C THR A 222 3.93 -1.21 7.34
N GLU A 223 4.76 -1.82 8.19
CA GLU A 223 4.90 -1.43 9.59
C GLU A 223 5.69 -0.14 9.80
N LEU A 224 6.75 0.05 8.99
CA LEU A 224 7.63 1.21 9.10
C LEU A 224 6.90 2.55 8.92
N PRO A 225 5.98 2.73 7.95
CA PRO A 225 5.19 3.96 7.84
C PRO A 225 4.40 4.29 9.11
N HIS A 226 3.84 3.31 9.81
CA HIS A 226 3.15 3.55 11.09
C HIS A 226 4.07 4.05 12.19
N ALA A 227 5.33 3.66 12.16
CA ALA A 227 6.31 4.12 13.15
C ALA A 227 6.87 5.50 12.80
N LEU A 228 6.82 5.88 11.52
CA LEU A 228 7.26 7.19 11.03
C LEU A 228 6.18 8.28 11.15
N MET A 229 4.90 7.91 11.26
CA MET A 229 3.77 8.83 11.51
C MET A 229 3.74 9.32 12.95
#